data_709ed18003bf46d85bbec19b285d22a9
#
_entry.id   709ed18003bf46d85bbec19b285d22a9
#
_cell.length_a   1.000
_cell.length_b   1.000
_cell.length_c   1.000
_cell.angle_alpha   90.00
_cell.angle_beta   90.00
_cell.angle_gamma   90.00
#
_symmetry.space_group_name_H-M   'P 1'
#
loop_
_entity.id
_entity.type
_entity.pdbx_description
1 polymer ?
#
loop_
_entity_poly.entity_id
_entity_poly.type
_entity_poly.pdbx_seq_one_letter_code
_entity_poly.pdbx_strand_id
1 'polypeptide(L)'
;MAELKSGKVFGPYLDHLGVIEFQKRGYPHAHLVYTFKSEGRQHLNEMDKWVWARIPDESIANGLLRGKVLKYMIHKPCGPFNVNAPCMQLDRHSNRKKCNKKFPQPFRSTATINDKTGRVEYTRVKNEKDKPTVRMMVDGKWTNVPVGDEWVASYNSHLLLRFDCHIQVDVVTATACIKYLFKYCHKTETTPVLAFKA
;
A
#
# COMPACT_ATOMS: atom_id res chain seq x y z
N MET A 1 18.15 2.62 4.28
CA MET A 1 18.24 2.00 5.64
C MET A 1 18.61 3.00 6.73
N ALA A 2 19.64 3.87 6.56
CA ALA A 2 20.01 4.84 7.59
C ALA A 2 18.87 5.79 8.02
N GLU A 3 18.11 6.31 7.07
CA GLU A 3 16.96 7.19 7.36
C GLU A 3 15.83 6.48 8.13
N LEU A 4 15.56 5.22 7.81
CA LEU A 4 14.59 4.41 8.54
C LEU A 4 15.07 4.15 9.97
N LYS A 5 16.38 3.85 10.14
CA LYS A 5 17.02 3.62 11.45
C LYS A 5 17.09 4.86 12.31
N SER A 6 17.12 6.06 11.71
CA SER A 6 17.18 7.32 12.46
C SER A 6 15.86 7.69 13.16
N GLY A 7 14.79 6.95 12.93
CA GLY A 7 13.44 7.27 13.43
C GLY A 7 12.77 8.46 12.74
N LYS A 8 13.38 9.04 11.72
CA LYS A 8 12.82 10.23 11.02
C LYS A 8 11.55 9.93 10.23
N VAL A 9 11.38 8.68 9.78
CA VAL A 9 10.24 8.28 8.92
C VAL A 9 9.04 7.84 9.74
N PHE A 10 9.24 6.97 10.73
CA PHE A 10 8.16 6.36 11.52
C PHE A 10 8.31 6.61 13.03
N GLY A 11 9.21 7.49 13.44
CA GLY A 11 9.56 7.66 14.84
C GLY A 11 10.51 6.57 15.36
N PRO A 12 10.84 6.60 16.66
CA PRO A 12 11.72 5.61 17.29
C PRO A 12 11.04 4.23 17.26
N TYR A 13 11.78 3.21 16.83
CA TYR A 13 11.32 1.83 16.76
C TYR A 13 12.20 0.93 17.64
N LEU A 14 11.67 -0.25 18.03
CA LEU A 14 12.38 -1.22 18.85
C LEU A 14 13.30 -2.11 18.02
N ASP A 15 12.74 -2.66 16.93
CA ASP A 15 13.41 -3.65 16.12
C ASP A 15 12.87 -3.64 14.69
N HIS A 16 13.61 -4.24 13.76
CA HIS A 16 13.20 -4.39 12.38
C HIS A 16 13.70 -5.70 11.78
N LEU A 17 12.88 -6.26 10.91
CA LEU A 17 13.20 -7.42 10.09
C LEU A 17 13.08 -7.02 8.61
N GLY A 18 14.04 -7.43 7.79
CA GLY A 18 14.00 -7.18 6.35
C GLY A 18 14.39 -8.40 5.53
N VAL A 19 13.65 -8.65 4.45
CA VAL A 19 13.93 -9.69 3.46
C VAL A 19 13.93 -9.08 2.07
N ILE A 20 14.92 -9.39 1.25
CA ILE A 20 14.95 -9.01 -0.17
C ILE A 20 14.63 -10.25 -1.00
N GLU A 21 13.55 -10.18 -1.77
CA GLU A 21 13.14 -11.21 -2.71
C GLU A 21 13.38 -10.71 -4.14
N PHE A 22 14.02 -11.51 -4.98
CA PHE A 22 14.12 -11.22 -6.40
C PHE A 22 12.92 -11.83 -7.12
N GLN A 23 12.11 -10.98 -7.74
CA GLN A 23 10.96 -11.43 -8.54
C GLN A 23 11.44 -12.13 -9.82
N LYS A 24 10.59 -12.96 -10.45
CA LYS A 24 10.91 -13.69 -11.71
C LYS A 24 11.47 -12.79 -12.83
N ARG A 25 11.22 -11.49 -12.80
CA ARG A 25 11.75 -10.50 -13.75
C ARG A 25 13.09 -9.87 -13.33
N GLY A 26 13.72 -10.36 -12.25
CA GLY A 26 15.00 -9.87 -11.74
C GLY A 26 14.94 -8.59 -10.91
N TYR A 27 13.74 -8.01 -10.66
CA TYR A 27 13.63 -6.82 -9.83
C TYR A 27 13.66 -7.19 -8.33
N PRO A 28 14.48 -6.49 -7.52
CA PRO A 28 14.49 -6.68 -6.08
C PRO A 28 13.19 -6.14 -5.47
N HIS A 29 12.63 -6.91 -4.54
CA HIS A 29 11.47 -6.55 -3.75
C HIS A 29 11.83 -6.67 -2.26
N ALA A 30 11.83 -5.56 -1.54
CA ALA A 30 12.14 -5.55 -0.12
C ALA A 30 10.85 -5.65 0.71
N HIS A 31 10.82 -6.60 1.63
CA HIS A 31 9.80 -6.70 2.68
C HIS A 31 10.44 -6.26 3.99
N LEU A 32 9.91 -5.22 4.60
CA LEU A 32 10.44 -4.64 5.83
C LEU A 32 9.35 -4.61 6.90
N VAL A 33 9.69 -5.03 8.10
CA VAL A 33 8.84 -4.97 9.28
C VAL A 33 9.54 -4.14 10.34
N TYR A 34 8.82 -3.20 10.91
CA TYR A 34 9.28 -2.39 12.02
C TYR A 34 8.39 -2.63 13.22
N THR A 35 9.00 -2.87 14.37
CA THR A 35 8.32 -3.02 15.65
C THR A 35 8.51 -1.74 16.47
N PHE A 36 7.41 -1.17 16.91
CA PHE A 36 7.41 0.04 17.74
C PHE A 36 7.05 -0.28 19.18
N LYS A 37 7.52 0.55 20.11
CA LYS A 37 6.95 0.56 21.47
C LYS A 37 5.50 1.01 21.32
N SER A 38 4.55 0.11 21.47
CA SER A 38 3.14 0.48 21.47
C SER A 38 2.60 0.43 22.87
N GLU A 39 2.14 1.54 23.36
CA GLU A 39 1.15 1.60 24.42
C GLU A 39 -0.24 1.62 23.74
N GLY A 40 -0.59 0.54 23.06
CA GLY A 40 -1.94 0.28 22.58
C GLY A 40 -2.44 1.18 21.44
N ARG A 41 -3.76 1.25 21.32
CA ARG A 41 -4.54 1.90 20.24
C ARG A 41 -4.33 3.41 20.06
N GLN A 42 -3.52 4.06 20.86
CA GLN A 42 -3.29 5.51 20.85
C GLN A 42 -2.69 6.01 19.51
N HIS A 43 -2.00 5.14 18.77
CA HIS A 43 -1.42 5.51 17.48
C HIS A 43 -2.41 5.57 16.30
N LEU A 44 -3.67 5.15 16.46
CA LEU A 44 -4.65 5.24 15.37
C LEU A 44 -4.85 6.67 14.88
N ASN A 45 -4.92 7.62 15.82
CA ASN A 45 -5.08 9.05 15.50
C ASN A 45 -3.84 9.66 14.81
N GLU A 46 -2.70 8.97 14.87
CA GLU A 46 -1.45 9.40 14.28
C GLU A 46 -1.11 8.68 12.98
N MET A 47 -1.86 7.66 12.59
CA MET A 47 -1.58 6.86 11.38
C MET A 47 -1.52 7.71 10.12
N ASP A 48 -2.38 8.72 10.01
CA ASP A 48 -2.38 9.63 8.86
C ASP A 48 -1.10 10.48 8.75
N LYS A 49 -0.23 10.50 9.78
CA LYS A 49 1.10 11.10 9.70
C LYS A 49 2.08 10.22 8.91
N TRP A 50 1.91 8.91 8.97
CA TRP A 50 2.88 7.95 8.42
C TRP A 50 2.37 7.18 7.21
N VAL A 51 1.06 6.90 7.16
CA VAL A 51 0.47 6.10 6.08
C VAL A 51 -0.69 6.83 5.44
N TRP A 52 -0.51 7.11 4.17
CA TRP A 52 -1.52 7.77 3.34
C TRP A 52 -2.11 6.79 2.35
N ALA A 53 -3.39 6.98 2.04
CA ALA A 53 -4.09 6.24 1.00
C ALA A 53 -4.94 7.21 0.16
N ARG A 54 -4.35 8.35 -0.18
CA ARG A 54 -4.98 9.47 -0.88
C ARG A 54 -4.07 10.06 -1.94
N ILE A 55 -4.65 10.73 -2.91
CA ILE A 55 -3.94 11.53 -3.90
C ILE A 55 -3.63 12.88 -3.24
N PRO A 56 -2.36 13.25 -3.09
CA PRO A 56 -1.99 14.50 -2.44
C PRO A 56 -2.34 15.71 -3.29
N ASP A 57 -2.50 16.85 -2.62
CA ASP A 57 -2.65 18.15 -3.26
C ASP A 57 -1.39 18.52 -4.07
N GLU A 58 -1.54 19.29 -5.14
CA GLU A 58 -0.43 19.74 -6.00
C GLU A 58 0.55 20.66 -5.27
N SER A 59 0.11 21.35 -4.23
CA SER A 59 0.98 22.19 -3.39
C SER A 59 2.03 21.40 -2.64
N ILE A 60 1.77 20.09 -2.37
CA ILE A 60 2.70 19.25 -1.64
C ILE A 60 3.89 18.85 -2.52
N ALA A 61 5.08 19.24 -2.09
CA ALA A 61 6.34 18.99 -2.81
C ALA A 61 6.28 19.43 -4.29
N ASN A 62 5.63 20.56 -4.58
CA ASN A 62 5.47 21.12 -5.93
C ASN A 62 4.89 20.10 -6.93
N GLY A 63 3.90 19.33 -6.53
CA GLY A 63 3.26 18.31 -7.35
C GLY A 63 4.06 17.00 -7.53
N LEU A 64 5.31 16.95 -7.08
CA LEU A 64 6.16 15.77 -7.26
C LEU A 64 5.57 14.53 -6.58
N LEU A 65 5.08 14.66 -5.34
CA LEU A 65 4.46 13.56 -4.62
C LEU A 65 3.21 13.04 -5.34
N ARG A 66 2.36 13.96 -5.83
CA ARG A 66 1.17 13.62 -6.61
C ARG A 66 1.54 12.83 -7.87
N GLY A 67 2.53 13.29 -8.63
CA GLY A 67 3.02 12.58 -9.81
C GLY A 67 3.48 11.16 -9.51
N LYS A 68 4.22 10.96 -8.40
CA LYS A 68 4.66 9.64 -7.95
C LYS A 68 3.50 8.75 -7.50
N VAL A 69 2.50 9.29 -6.79
CA VAL A 69 1.30 8.54 -6.40
C VAL A 69 0.55 8.06 -7.64
N LEU A 70 0.30 8.93 -8.60
CA LEU A 70 -0.38 8.56 -9.86
C LEU A 70 0.40 7.53 -10.68
N LYS A 71 1.72 7.57 -10.63
CA LYS A 71 2.59 6.64 -11.35
C LYS A 71 2.70 5.27 -10.66
N TYR A 72 2.83 5.23 -9.34
CA TYR A 72 3.23 4.03 -8.62
C TYR A 72 2.17 3.46 -7.69
N MET A 73 1.28 4.30 -7.13
CA MET A 73 0.41 3.90 -6.04
C MET A 73 -1.04 3.68 -6.45
N ILE A 74 -1.40 3.92 -7.70
CA ILE A 74 -2.75 3.64 -8.20
C ILE A 74 -2.89 2.15 -8.52
N HIS A 75 -3.81 1.49 -7.84
CA HIS A 75 -4.33 0.22 -8.30
C HIS A 75 -5.14 0.48 -9.57
N LYS A 76 -4.65 0.00 -10.71
CA LYS A 76 -5.34 0.23 -12.01
C LYS A 76 -6.81 -0.20 -11.89
N PRO A 77 -7.76 0.67 -12.24
CA PRO A 77 -9.18 0.37 -12.16
C PRO A 77 -9.51 -0.98 -12.80
N CYS A 78 -10.20 -1.83 -12.05
CA CYS A 78 -10.59 -3.17 -12.43
C CYS A 78 -12.11 -3.32 -12.32
N GLY A 79 -12.65 -4.51 -12.37
CA GLY A 79 -14.09 -4.75 -12.36
C GLY A 79 -14.75 -4.24 -13.62
N PRO A 80 -15.61 -3.20 -13.57
CA PRO A 80 -16.29 -2.67 -14.76
C PRO A 80 -15.33 -2.16 -15.84
N PHE A 81 -14.14 -1.68 -15.46
CA PHE A 81 -13.14 -1.19 -16.41
C PHE A 81 -12.27 -2.30 -17.00
N ASN A 82 -12.08 -3.41 -16.27
CA ASN A 82 -11.34 -4.57 -16.74
C ASN A 82 -11.69 -5.81 -15.90
N VAL A 83 -12.63 -6.60 -16.38
CA VAL A 83 -13.11 -7.84 -15.71
C VAL A 83 -12.08 -8.97 -15.73
N ASN A 84 -11.08 -8.87 -16.59
CA ASN A 84 -10.00 -9.85 -16.76
C ASN A 84 -8.68 -9.39 -16.15
N ALA A 85 -8.70 -8.31 -15.36
CA ALA A 85 -7.50 -7.86 -14.66
C ALA A 85 -6.96 -8.99 -13.76
N PRO A 86 -5.61 -9.13 -13.60
CA PRO A 86 -5.01 -10.20 -12.80
C PRO A 86 -5.47 -10.25 -11.34
N CYS A 87 -5.97 -9.12 -10.80
CA CYS A 87 -6.53 -9.04 -9.46
C CYS A 87 -7.97 -9.55 -9.34
N MET A 88 -8.66 -9.79 -10.48
CA MET A 88 -10.04 -10.23 -10.49
C MET A 88 -10.11 -11.75 -10.31
N GLN A 89 -10.70 -12.19 -9.22
CA GLN A 89 -10.85 -13.60 -8.87
C GLN A 89 -12.33 -13.93 -8.64
N LEU A 90 -12.70 -15.17 -8.96
CA LEU A 90 -14.05 -15.66 -8.72
C LEU A 90 -14.29 -15.77 -7.20
N ASP A 91 -15.26 -15.04 -6.72
CA ASP A 91 -15.75 -15.17 -5.34
C ASP A 91 -16.69 -16.39 -5.28
N ARG A 92 -16.30 -17.40 -4.52
CA ARG A 92 -17.04 -18.68 -4.40
C ARG A 92 -18.45 -18.53 -3.81
N HIS A 93 -18.68 -17.48 -3.00
CA HIS A 93 -19.99 -17.26 -2.37
C HIS A 93 -20.97 -16.55 -3.29
N SER A 94 -20.52 -15.60 -4.08
CA SER A 94 -21.37 -14.80 -4.97
C SER A 94 -21.34 -15.24 -6.44
N ASN A 95 -20.46 -16.19 -6.79
CA ASN A 95 -20.19 -16.61 -8.16
C ASN A 95 -19.88 -15.44 -9.11
N ARG A 96 -19.34 -14.36 -8.59
CA ARG A 96 -18.94 -13.15 -9.33
C ARG A 96 -17.47 -12.87 -9.17
N LYS A 97 -16.84 -12.32 -10.21
CA LYS A 97 -15.45 -11.86 -10.10
C LYS A 97 -15.37 -10.63 -9.19
N LYS A 98 -14.47 -10.67 -8.21
CA LYS A 98 -14.14 -9.55 -7.30
C LYS A 98 -12.65 -9.30 -7.28
N CYS A 99 -12.24 -8.06 -7.02
CA CYS A 99 -10.85 -7.73 -6.84
C CYS A 99 -10.31 -8.36 -5.55
N ASN A 100 -9.28 -9.21 -5.64
CA ASN A 100 -8.65 -9.85 -4.48
C ASN A 100 -7.90 -8.85 -3.59
N LYS A 101 -7.60 -7.67 -4.12
CA LYS A 101 -7.04 -6.52 -3.38
C LYS A 101 -8.12 -5.63 -2.78
N LYS A 102 -9.41 -5.95 -3.00
CA LYS A 102 -10.58 -5.22 -2.50
C LYS A 102 -10.71 -3.78 -3.03
N PHE A 103 -10.17 -3.49 -4.20
CA PHE A 103 -10.40 -2.20 -4.86
C PHE A 103 -11.71 -2.22 -5.68
N PRO A 104 -12.40 -1.06 -5.78
CA PRO A 104 -12.12 0.20 -5.09
C PRO A 104 -12.35 0.11 -3.58
N GLN A 105 -11.52 0.82 -2.80
CA GLN A 105 -11.65 0.90 -1.35
C GLN A 105 -12.73 1.91 -0.95
N PRO A 106 -13.46 1.70 0.15
CA PRO A 106 -14.48 2.64 0.60
C PRO A 106 -13.88 3.96 1.08
N PHE A 107 -14.62 5.05 0.88
CA PHE A 107 -14.28 6.36 1.43
C PHE A 107 -14.49 6.40 2.95
N ARG A 108 -13.61 7.12 3.65
CA ARG A 108 -13.60 7.29 5.11
C ARG A 108 -12.99 8.62 5.47
N SER A 109 -13.57 9.31 6.42
CA SER A 109 -13.04 10.58 6.94
C SER A 109 -11.87 10.39 7.91
N THR A 110 -11.75 9.20 8.53
CA THR A 110 -10.71 8.87 9.51
C THR A 110 -10.26 7.43 9.34
N ALA A 111 -9.01 7.15 9.71
CA ALA A 111 -8.51 5.79 9.77
C ALA A 111 -9.17 5.01 10.93
N THR A 112 -9.54 3.75 10.66
CA THR A 112 -10.18 2.87 11.64
C THR A 112 -9.60 1.47 11.59
N ILE A 113 -9.78 0.69 12.65
CA ILE A 113 -9.50 -0.75 12.62
C ILE A 113 -10.82 -1.48 12.34
N ASN A 114 -10.81 -2.33 11.35
CA ASN A 114 -11.94 -3.21 11.06
C ASN A 114 -12.04 -4.31 12.13
N ASP A 115 -13.10 -4.32 12.92
CA ASP A 115 -13.26 -5.23 14.07
C ASP A 115 -13.27 -6.72 13.66
N LYS A 116 -13.76 -7.04 12.45
CA LYS A 116 -13.83 -8.43 11.98
C LYS A 116 -12.48 -8.96 11.47
N THR A 117 -11.66 -8.10 10.88
CA THR A 117 -10.43 -8.52 10.22
C THR A 117 -9.17 -8.06 10.94
N GLY A 118 -9.28 -7.14 11.89
CA GLY A 118 -8.18 -6.48 12.57
C GLY A 118 -7.32 -5.61 11.65
N ARG A 119 -7.73 -5.35 10.41
CA ARG A 119 -6.96 -4.55 9.46
C ARG A 119 -7.27 -3.08 9.60
N VAL A 120 -6.26 -2.26 9.40
CA VAL A 120 -6.43 -0.82 9.31
C VAL A 120 -7.10 -0.46 7.98
N GLU A 121 -8.10 0.37 8.07
CA GLU A 121 -8.79 0.99 6.94
C GLU A 121 -8.46 2.48 6.97
N TYR A 122 -7.66 2.91 6.01
CA TYR A 122 -7.07 4.25 5.96
C TYR A 122 -8.05 5.31 5.49
N THR A 123 -7.80 6.57 5.88
CA THR A 123 -8.53 7.75 5.42
C THR A 123 -8.49 7.84 3.90
N ARG A 124 -9.66 8.01 3.28
CA ARG A 124 -9.87 8.22 1.85
C ARG A 124 -11.01 9.20 1.64
N VAL A 125 -10.74 10.32 1.00
CA VAL A 125 -11.71 11.38 0.82
C VAL A 125 -12.23 11.39 -0.61
N LYS A 126 -13.53 11.54 -0.77
CA LYS A 126 -14.12 11.72 -2.08
C LYS A 126 -13.85 13.15 -2.55
N ASN A 127 -13.00 13.31 -3.55
CA ASN A 127 -12.74 14.61 -4.17
C ASN A 127 -13.47 14.68 -5.51
N GLU A 128 -14.54 15.46 -5.56
CA GLU A 128 -15.35 15.63 -6.79
C GLU A 128 -14.73 16.65 -7.75
N LYS A 129 -13.91 17.56 -7.23
CA LYS A 129 -13.34 18.67 -8.00
C LYS A 129 -12.05 18.30 -8.72
N ASP A 130 -11.31 17.34 -8.17
CA ASP A 130 -10.01 16.93 -8.68
C ASP A 130 -9.99 15.41 -8.89
N LYS A 131 -10.23 15.01 -10.13
CA LYS A 131 -10.22 13.60 -10.56
C LYS A 131 -9.15 13.40 -11.63
N PRO A 132 -7.90 13.15 -11.24
CA PRO A 132 -6.87 12.82 -12.21
C PRO A 132 -7.24 11.53 -12.95
N THR A 133 -6.68 11.35 -14.14
CA THR A 133 -6.91 10.17 -14.95
C THR A 133 -5.66 9.31 -15.06
N VAL A 134 -5.85 8.01 -15.21
CA VAL A 134 -4.81 7.07 -15.59
C VAL A 134 -5.12 6.47 -16.95
N ARG A 135 -4.11 6.39 -17.81
CA ARG A 135 -4.25 5.77 -19.13
C ARG A 135 -4.18 4.26 -19.01
N MET A 136 -5.20 3.58 -19.46
CA MET A 136 -5.26 2.11 -19.43
C MET A 136 -6.05 1.55 -20.61
N MET A 137 -5.87 0.26 -20.89
CA MET A 137 -6.64 -0.45 -21.91
C MET A 137 -7.98 -0.85 -21.31
N VAL A 138 -9.07 -0.38 -21.92
CA VAL A 138 -10.46 -0.75 -21.61
C VAL A 138 -11.09 -1.24 -22.91
N ASP A 139 -11.56 -2.46 -22.94
CA ASP A 139 -12.21 -3.09 -24.12
C ASP A 139 -11.40 -2.90 -25.42
N GLY A 140 -10.09 -3.12 -25.33
CA GLY A 140 -9.18 -3.04 -26.49
C GLY A 140 -8.81 -1.61 -26.93
N LYS A 141 -9.27 -0.58 -26.23
CA LYS A 141 -8.96 0.84 -26.52
C LYS A 141 -8.21 1.51 -25.38
N TRP A 142 -7.22 2.35 -25.71
CA TRP A 142 -6.58 3.20 -24.72
C TRP A 142 -7.52 4.30 -24.25
N THR A 143 -7.87 4.25 -22.98
CA THR A 143 -8.86 5.15 -22.35
C THR A 143 -8.25 5.83 -21.13
N ASN A 144 -8.55 7.10 -20.94
CA ASN A 144 -8.22 7.81 -19.70
C ASN A 144 -9.35 7.57 -18.69
N VAL A 145 -9.06 6.81 -17.64
CA VAL A 145 -10.02 6.46 -16.60
C VAL A 145 -9.79 7.36 -15.39
N PRO A 146 -10.82 8.07 -14.90
CA PRO A 146 -10.70 8.88 -13.70
C PRO A 146 -10.42 8.00 -12.47
N VAL A 147 -9.56 8.48 -11.61
CA VAL A 147 -9.17 7.81 -10.37
C VAL A 147 -9.25 8.79 -9.20
N GLY A 148 -9.63 8.29 -8.06
CA GLY A 148 -9.63 9.01 -6.79
C GLY A 148 -8.94 8.19 -5.71
N ASP A 149 -9.08 8.60 -4.47
CA ASP A 149 -8.47 7.96 -3.30
C ASP A 149 -8.89 6.48 -3.16
N GLU A 150 -10.05 6.11 -3.68
CA GLU A 150 -10.55 4.73 -3.66
C GLU A 150 -9.65 3.74 -4.41
N TRP A 151 -8.78 4.23 -5.30
CA TRP A 151 -7.83 3.43 -6.08
C TRP A 151 -6.39 3.49 -5.57
N VAL A 152 -6.12 4.28 -4.53
CA VAL A 152 -4.76 4.47 -4.00
C VAL A 152 -4.38 3.34 -3.05
N ALA A 153 -3.23 2.68 -3.26
CA ALA A 153 -2.62 1.80 -2.28
C ALA A 153 -2.02 2.61 -1.12
N SER A 154 -2.01 2.05 0.09
CA SER A 154 -1.41 2.68 1.26
C SER A 154 0.09 2.89 1.09
N TYR A 155 0.60 4.08 1.41
CA TYR A 155 2.00 4.45 1.21
C TYR A 155 2.51 5.41 2.29
N ASN A 156 3.83 5.56 2.38
CA ASN A 156 4.47 6.62 3.14
C ASN A 156 5.04 7.68 2.18
N SER A 157 4.69 8.95 2.39
CA SER A 157 5.05 10.04 1.48
C SER A 157 6.56 10.26 1.39
N HIS A 158 7.28 10.18 2.51
CA HIS A 158 8.72 10.35 2.55
C HIS A 158 9.44 9.23 1.78
N LEU A 159 9.05 7.98 2.01
CA LEU A 159 9.63 6.83 1.32
C LEU A 159 9.35 6.87 -0.19
N LEU A 160 8.13 7.25 -0.58
CA LEU A 160 7.76 7.36 -2.00
C LEU A 160 8.57 8.44 -2.71
N LEU A 161 8.78 9.59 -2.08
CA LEU A 161 9.64 10.65 -2.63
C LEU A 161 11.09 10.19 -2.74
N ARG A 162 11.59 9.44 -1.75
CA ARG A 162 12.99 9.03 -1.65
C ARG A 162 13.39 7.94 -2.62
N PHE A 163 12.52 6.91 -2.79
CA PHE A 163 12.90 5.70 -3.54
C PHE A 163 12.35 5.65 -4.96
N ASP A 164 11.39 6.51 -5.31
CA ASP A 164 10.81 6.59 -6.67
C ASP A 164 10.34 5.23 -7.22
N CYS A 165 9.68 4.44 -6.40
CA CYS A 165 9.16 3.12 -6.77
C CYS A 165 7.83 2.84 -6.06
N HIS A 166 7.17 1.74 -6.42
CA HIS A 166 5.98 1.29 -5.68
C HIS A 166 6.35 0.93 -4.25
N ILE A 167 5.74 1.59 -3.28
CA ILE A 167 5.97 1.38 -1.84
C ILE A 167 4.63 1.22 -1.14
N GLN A 168 4.30 -0.01 -0.76
CA GLN A 168 3.12 -0.25 0.07
C GLN A 168 3.54 -0.25 1.54
N VAL A 169 2.82 0.51 2.36
CA VAL A 169 3.01 0.57 3.82
C VAL A 169 1.70 0.26 4.49
N ASP A 170 1.72 -0.70 5.40
CA ASP A 170 0.55 -1.09 6.18
C ASP A 170 0.89 -1.18 7.67
N VAL A 171 -0.03 -0.75 8.51
CA VAL A 171 0.07 -0.93 9.96
C VAL A 171 -0.48 -2.29 10.33
N VAL A 172 0.33 -3.08 11.05
CA VAL A 172 -0.02 -4.43 11.49
C VAL A 172 -0.65 -4.37 12.87
N THR A 173 -1.93 -4.65 12.95
CA THR A 173 -2.70 -4.65 14.22
C THR A 173 -3.18 -6.03 14.63
N ALA A 174 -3.01 -7.03 13.76
CA ALA A 174 -3.47 -8.39 14.00
C ALA A 174 -2.39 -9.43 13.71
N THR A 175 -2.35 -10.49 14.50
CA THR A 175 -1.42 -11.62 14.37
C THR A 175 -1.48 -12.29 12.97
N ALA A 176 -2.63 -12.22 12.30
CA ALA A 176 -2.79 -12.76 10.94
C ALA A 176 -1.86 -12.10 9.91
N CYS A 177 -1.48 -10.83 10.12
CA CYS A 177 -0.55 -10.12 9.25
C CYS A 177 0.89 -10.61 9.45
N ILE A 178 1.24 -11.05 10.65
CA ILE A 178 2.57 -11.62 10.97
C ILE A 178 2.77 -12.93 10.18
N LYS A 179 1.73 -13.77 10.05
CA LYS A 179 1.79 -15.00 9.24
C LYS A 179 2.12 -14.72 7.78
N TYR A 180 1.65 -13.61 7.23
CA TYR A 180 1.98 -13.19 5.88
C TYR A 180 3.48 -12.91 5.70
N LEU A 181 4.10 -12.27 6.68
CA LEU A 181 5.53 -11.97 6.68
C LEU A 181 6.39 -13.26 6.80
N PHE A 182 6.01 -14.17 7.69
CA PHE A 182 6.68 -15.45 7.81
C PHE A 182 6.65 -16.27 6.51
N LYS A 183 5.57 -16.15 5.72
CA LYS A 183 5.50 -16.79 4.41
C LYS A 183 6.62 -16.33 3.46
N TYR A 184 7.05 -15.08 3.54
CA TYR A 184 8.17 -14.57 2.73
C TYR A 184 9.53 -14.93 3.33
N CYS A 185 9.65 -14.99 4.65
CA CYS A 185 10.88 -15.44 5.32
C CYS A 185 11.21 -16.92 5.06
N HIS A 186 10.19 -17.74 4.80
CA HIS A 186 10.33 -19.19 4.60
C HIS A 186 10.14 -19.65 3.15
N LYS A 187 10.05 -18.74 2.19
CA LYS A 187 9.92 -19.09 0.77
C LYS A 187 11.27 -19.56 0.23
N THR A 188 11.45 -20.88 0.14
CA THR A 188 12.70 -21.58 -0.16
C THR A 188 13.16 -21.53 -1.63
N GLU A 189 12.47 -20.86 -2.53
CA GLU A 189 12.80 -20.87 -3.97
C GLU A 189 13.81 -19.80 -4.44
N THR A 190 14.19 -18.88 -3.57
CA THR A 190 15.28 -17.91 -3.82
C THR A 190 16.02 -17.73 -2.50
N THR A 191 17.33 -17.89 -2.50
CA THR A 191 18.16 -17.74 -1.31
C THR A 191 17.90 -16.38 -0.63
N PRO A 192 17.21 -16.33 0.52
CA PRO A 192 16.99 -15.09 1.20
C PRO A 192 18.30 -14.61 1.82
N VAL A 193 18.74 -13.41 1.48
CA VAL A 193 19.81 -12.76 2.23
C VAL A 193 19.19 -12.19 3.50
N LEU A 194 19.30 -12.91 4.60
CA LEU A 194 18.92 -12.44 5.92
C LEU A 194 20.08 -11.61 6.49
N ALA A 195 19.87 -10.31 6.62
CA ALA A 195 20.80 -9.43 7.32
C ALA A 195 20.32 -9.28 8.78
N PHE A 196 20.87 -10.06 9.68
CA PHE A 196 20.75 -9.83 11.11
C PHE A 196 21.90 -8.91 11.54
N LYS A 197 21.59 -7.88 12.34
CA LYS A 197 22.60 -7.13 13.05
C LYS A 197 22.40 -7.35 14.54
N ALA A 198 23.40 -7.99 15.16
CA ALA A 198 23.54 -8.05 16.60
C ALA A 198 23.77 -6.65 17.18
#